data_3dc44b07b3e1c5d5458f6518697fe254
#
_entry.id   3dc44b07b3e1c5d5458f6518697fe254
#
_cell.length_a   1.000
_cell.length_b   1.000
_cell.length_c   1.000
_cell.angle_alpha   90.00
_cell.angle_beta   90.00
_cell.angle_gamma   90.00
#
_symmetry.space_group_name_H-M   'P 1'
#
loop_
_entity.id
_entity.type
_entity.pdbx_description
1 polymer ?
#
loop_
_entity_poly.entity_id
_entity_poly.type
_entity_poly.pdbx_seq_one_letter_code
_entity_poly.pdbx_strand_id
1 'polypeptide(L)'
;KWYFDDEEESKNLHEEFFLQQQLNNFRFEGKSSYTKVTTNKIGKELEDNILNLCNNKFNAIVYNFVDMLSHARTEMEVLKELASDESAYRSLTVSWFDHSPLFNALQKLKDRKVRIIVTADHGTIRVGSAAKVVGDKNTTTNLRYKTGRSLNYNPKEVMEIKKPSDAMLPQSNISSSYIFAKED
;
A
#
# COMPACT_ATOMS: atom_id res chain seq x y z
N LYS A 1 1.58 -18.98 0.74
CA LYS A 1 3.03 -18.97 0.88
C LYS A 1 3.46 -17.56 1.17
N TRP A 2 4.15 -17.34 2.31
CA TRP A 2 4.70 -16.04 2.67
C TRP A 2 6.06 -15.87 1.99
N TYR A 3 6.30 -14.70 1.43
CA TYR A 3 7.60 -14.27 0.96
C TYR A 3 8.09 -13.21 1.94
N PHE A 4 9.32 -13.37 2.42
CA PHE A 4 10.00 -12.34 3.18
C PHE A 4 10.65 -11.42 2.15
N ASP A 5 10.28 -10.14 2.15
CA ASP A 5 11.06 -9.11 1.47
C ASP A 5 12.36 -8.93 2.26
N ASP A 6 13.48 -8.89 1.56
CA ASP A 6 14.69 -8.35 2.12
C ASP A 6 14.45 -6.88 2.48
N GLU A 7 14.79 -6.49 3.69
CA GLU A 7 14.38 -5.24 4.35
C GLU A 7 14.76 -3.94 3.62
N GLU A 8 15.53 -4.00 2.54
CA GLU A 8 16.03 -2.81 1.84
C GLU A 8 15.06 -2.24 0.79
N GLU A 9 14.01 -2.95 0.39
CA GLU A 9 13.07 -2.46 -0.62
C GLU A 9 11.61 -2.83 -0.32
N SER A 10 10.94 -2.01 0.46
CA SER A 10 9.48 -2.07 0.70
C SER A 10 8.61 -1.78 -0.55
N LYS A 11 9.01 -2.27 -1.73
CA LYS A 11 8.40 -1.88 -3.00
C LYS A 11 7.46 -2.90 -3.62
N ASN A 12 6.99 -3.89 -2.87
CA ASN A 12 6.07 -4.91 -3.41
C ASN A 12 6.50 -5.40 -4.81
N LEU A 13 7.71 -5.92 -4.92
CA LEU A 13 8.33 -6.29 -6.20
C LEU A 13 7.62 -7.42 -6.94
N HIS A 14 6.77 -8.18 -6.23
CA HIS A 14 6.13 -9.39 -6.76
C HIS A 14 4.68 -9.20 -7.21
N GLU A 15 4.15 -7.97 -7.22
CA GLU A 15 2.74 -7.70 -7.56
C GLU A 15 2.38 -8.19 -8.96
N GLU A 16 3.21 -7.89 -9.96
CA GLU A 16 2.99 -8.36 -11.33
C GLU A 16 2.99 -9.89 -11.43
N PHE A 17 3.95 -10.52 -10.77
CA PHE A 17 4.05 -11.98 -10.73
C PHE A 17 2.80 -12.62 -10.11
N PHE A 18 2.33 -12.11 -8.97
CA PHE A 18 1.13 -12.63 -8.34
C PHE A 18 -0.13 -12.37 -9.16
N LEU A 19 -0.22 -11.21 -9.81
CA LEU A 19 -1.30 -10.92 -10.74
C LEU A 19 -1.33 -11.94 -11.88
N GLN A 20 -0.20 -12.23 -12.50
CA GLN A 20 -0.13 -13.23 -13.57
C GLN A 20 -0.50 -14.63 -13.08
N GLN A 21 -0.07 -15.01 -11.87
CA GLN A 21 -0.52 -16.28 -11.27
C GLN A 21 -2.03 -16.32 -11.08
N GLN A 22 -2.65 -15.25 -10.61
CA GLN A 22 -4.10 -15.20 -10.44
C GLN A 22 -4.84 -15.27 -11.78
N LEU A 23 -4.39 -14.53 -12.78
CA LEU A 23 -4.96 -14.60 -14.12
C LEU A 23 -4.90 -16.03 -14.68
N ASN A 24 -3.78 -16.73 -14.50
CA ASN A 24 -3.62 -18.12 -14.90
C ASN A 24 -4.57 -19.05 -14.12
N ASN A 25 -4.71 -18.86 -12.81
CA ASN A 25 -5.63 -19.64 -11.96
C ASN A 25 -7.08 -19.49 -12.42
N PHE A 26 -7.47 -18.30 -12.84
CA PHE A 26 -8.79 -18.01 -13.40
C PHE A 26 -8.91 -18.38 -14.89
N ARG A 27 -7.89 -18.97 -15.49
CA ARG A 27 -7.86 -19.31 -16.92
C ARG A 27 -8.20 -18.11 -17.80
N PHE A 28 -7.66 -16.95 -17.43
CA PHE A 28 -7.90 -15.73 -18.20
C PHE A 28 -7.28 -15.83 -19.58
N GLU A 29 -8.12 -15.70 -20.61
CA GLU A 29 -7.69 -15.73 -22.01
C GLU A 29 -7.67 -14.32 -22.56
N GLY A 30 -6.49 -13.80 -22.85
CA GLY A 30 -6.32 -12.50 -23.45
C GLY A 30 -5.03 -11.80 -23.03
N LYS A 31 -4.73 -10.73 -23.73
CA LYS A 31 -3.57 -9.91 -23.40
C LYS A 31 -3.86 -9.11 -22.12
N SER A 32 -2.94 -9.17 -21.19
CA SER A 32 -2.95 -8.38 -19.95
C SER A 32 -1.68 -7.55 -19.82
N SER A 33 -1.73 -6.48 -19.04
CA SER A 33 -0.56 -5.72 -18.63
C SER A 33 -0.64 -5.29 -17.17
N TYR A 34 0.52 -5.04 -16.59
CA TYR A 34 0.70 -4.45 -15.29
C TYR A 34 1.60 -3.22 -15.42
N THR A 35 1.24 -2.13 -14.76
CA THR A 35 2.04 -0.90 -14.73
C THR A 35 2.02 -0.32 -13.32
N LYS A 36 3.21 -0.13 -12.73
CA LYS A 36 3.37 0.53 -11.44
C LYS A 36 3.93 1.93 -11.64
N VAL A 37 3.17 2.94 -11.25
CA VAL A 37 3.54 4.35 -11.39
C VAL A 37 4.06 4.85 -10.04
N THR A 38 5.37 5.00 -9.96
CA THR A 38 6.08 5.50 -8.77
C THR A 38 6.66 6.90 -8.96
N THR A 39 6.68 7.41 -10.20
CA THR A 39 7.21 8.73 -10.53
C THR A 39 6.32 9.45 -11.53
N ASN A 40 6.40 10.78 -11.56
CA ASN A 40 5.66 11.59 -12.56
C ASN A 40 6.07 11.25 -13.99
N LYS A 41 7.32 10.87 -14.24
CA LYS A 41 7.80 10.45 -15.56
C LYS A 41 7.06 9.20 -16.04
N ILE A 42 6.98 8.17 -15.22
CA ILE A 42 6.25 6.94 -15.55
C ILE A 42 4.75 7.25 -15.72
N GLY A 43 4.20 8.18 -14.94
CA GLY A 43 2.83 8.64 -15.10
C GLY A 43 2.56 9.27 -16.47
N LYS A 44 3.47 10.08 -16.97
CA LYS A 44 3.38 10.66 -18.32
C LYS A 44 3.54 9.60 -19.42
N GLU A 45 4.46 8.67 -19.27
CA GLU A 45 4.62 7.55 -20.20
C GLU A 45 3.34 6.69 -20.26
N LEU A 46 2.69 6.46 -19.11
CA LEU A 46 1.37 5.79 -19.05
C LEU A 46 0.31 6.61 -19.77
N GLU A 47 0.21 7.92 -19.51
CA GLU A 47 -0.74 8.82 -20.16
C GLU A 47 -0.58 8.78 -21.67
N ASP A 48 0.64 8.83 -22.19
CA ASP A 48 0.93 8.80 -23.63
C ASP A 48 0.57 7.46 -24.26
N ASN A 49 0.70 6.36 -23.51
CA ASN A 49 0.46 5.00 -24.01
C ASN A 49 -0.95 4.47 -23.69
N ILE A 50 -1.79 5.21 -22.97
CA ILE A 50 -3.06 4.70 -22.41
C ILE A 50 -4.00 4.15 -23.49
N LEU A 51 -4.03 4.76 -24.66
CA LEU A 51 -4.88 4.31 -25.76
C LEU A 51 -4.43 2.97 -26.34
N ASN A 52 -3.14 2.67 -26.35
CA ASN A 52 -2.62 1.39 -26.79
C ASN A 52 -3.01 0.27 -25.81
N LEU A 53 -3.13 0.59 -24.52
CA LEU A 53 -3.58 -0.37 -23.49
C LEU A 53 -5.03 -0.81 -23.70
N CYS A 54 -5.86 -0.04 -24.42
CA CYS A 54 -7.22 -0.44 -24.79
C CYS A 54 -7.27 -1.69 -25.66
N ASN A 55 -6.16 -2.09 -26.30
CA ASN A 55 -6.06 -3.34 -27.06
C ASN A 55 -5.89 -4.58 -26.18
N ASN A 56 -5.62 -4.42 -24.91
CA ASN A 56 -5.55 -5.50 -23.95
C ASN A 56 -6.95 -5.78 -23.37
N LYS A 57 -7.22 -7.03 -23.00
CA LYS A 57 -8.46 -7.39 -22.29
C LYS A 57 -8.45 -6.96 -20.82
N PHE A 58 -7.26 -6.85 -20.21
CA PHE A 58 -7.09 -6.48 -18.82
C PHE A 58 -5.82 -5.65 -18.64
N ASN A 59 -5.93 -4.57 -17.87
CA ASN A 59 -4.79 -3.77 -17.46
C ASN A 59 -4.91 -3.47 -15.98
N ALA A 60 -3.87 -3.77 -15.22
CA ALA A 60 -3.73 -3.35 -13.84
C ALA A 60 -2.75 -2.18 -13.75
N ILE A 61 -3.19 -1.09 -13.17
CA ILE A 61 -2.38 0.11 -12.98
C ILE A 61 -2.35 0.43 -11.50
N VAL A 62 -1.17 0.39 -10.90
CA VAL A 62 -0.94 0.77 -9.50
C VAL A 62 -0.35 2.18 -9.49
N TYR A 63 -1.00 3.09 -8.80
CA TYR A 63 -0.57 4.48 -8.71
C TYR A 63 -0.24 4.82 -7.25
N ASN A 64 1.05 4.88 -6.93
CA ASN A 64 1.53 4.97 -5.54
C ASN A 64 1.47 6.38 -4.92
N PHE A 65 1.00 7.40 -5.64
CA PHE A 65 1.09 8.78 -5.15
C PHE A 65 0.39 8.98 -3.80
N VAL A 66 -0.82 8.48 -3.63
CA VAL A 66 -1.61 8.70 -2.40
C VAL A 66 -0.94 8.02 -1.20
N ASP A 67 -0.42 6.82 -1.41
CA ASP A 67 0.34 6.10 -0.40
C ASP A 67 1.64 6.83 -0.04
N MET A 68 2.40 7.27 -1.04
CA MET A 68 3.61 8.09 -0.85
C MET A 68 3.31 9.40 -0.10
N LEU A 69 2.19 10.06 -0.40
CA LEU A 69 1.76 11.27 0.29
C LEU A 69 1.42 10.98 1.75
N SER A 70 0.79 9.84 2.02
CA SER A 70 0.47 9.38 3.37
C SER A 70 1.73 9.14 4.21
N HIS A 71 2.72 8.47 3.64
CA HIS A 71 4.02 8.28 4.28
C HIS A 71 4.77 9.59 4.50
N ALA A 72 4.88 10.42 3.47
CA ALA A 72 5.55 11.71 3.55
C ALA A 72 4.93 12.65 4.60
N ARG A 73 3.60 12.61 4.78
CA ARG A 73 2.90 13.34 5.85
C ARG A 73 3.40 12.94 7.25
N THR A 74 3.80 11.70 7.47
CA THR A 74 4.31 11.26 8.78
C THR A 74 5.79 11.59 8.98
N GLU A 75 6.54 11.73 7.91
CA GLU A 75 8.00 11.87 7.93
C GLU A 75 8.48 13.31 7.74
N MET A 76 7.77 14.13 6.95
CA MET A 76 8.16 15.49 6.58
C MET A 76 7.35 16.55 7.35
N GLU A 77 8.03 17.38 8.14
CA GLU A 77 7.40 18.40 8.98
C GLU A 77 6.54 19.38 8.18
N VAL A 78 7.03 19.82 7.03
CA VAL A 78 6.29 20.72 6.12
C VAL A 78 4.96 20.09 5.66
N LEU A 79 4.95 18.80 5.36
CA LEU A 79 3.72 18.12 4.96
C LEU A 79 2.79 17.84 6.15
N LYS A 80 3.31 17.69 7.36
CA LYS A 80 2.50 17.64 8.59
C LYS A 80 1.73 18.95 8.79
N GLU A 81 2.37 20.08 8.55
CA GLU A 81 1.72 21.38 8.65
C GLU A 81 0.69 21.61 7.55
N LEU A 82 1.04 21.33 6.29
CA LEU A 82 0.16 21.50 5.13
C LEU A 82 -1.04 20.55 5.13
N ALA A 83 -0.88 19.36 5.65
CA ALA A 83 -1.92 18.33 5.77
C ALA A 83 -2.17 17.99 7.23
N SER A 84 -2.34 19.02 8.07
CA SER A 84 -2.50 18.90 9.53
C SER A 84 -3.76 18.14 9.93
N ASP A 85 -4.78 18.22 9.11
CA ASP A 85 -6.04 17.50 9.31
C ASP A 85 -6.46 16.68 8.06
N GLU A 86 -7.52 15.94 8.21
CA GLU A 86 -8.07 15.07 7.16
C GLU A 86 -8.57 15.88 5.94
N SER A 87 -9.12 17.06 6.16
CA SER A 87 -9.64 17.93 5.11
C SER A 87 -8.51 18.48 4.24
N ALA A 88 -7.45 18.96 4.88
CA ALA A 88 -6.26 19.43 4.18
C ALA A 88 -5.58 18.30 3.39
N TYR A 89 -5.46 17.10 3.95
CA TYR A 89 -4.93 15.94 3.26
C TYR A 89 -5.74 15.57 2.02
N ARG A 90 -7.08 15.55 2.12
CA ARG A 90 -7.96 15.30 0.97
C ARG A 90 -7.83 16.38 -0.09
N SER A 91 -7.74 17.65 0.31
CA SER A 91 -7.57 18.77 -0.61
C SER A 91 -6.28 18.67 -1.41
N LEU A 92 -5.17 18.26 -0.78
CA LEU A 92 -3.91 17.99 -1.48
C LEU A 92 -4.05 16.84 -2.47
N THR A 93 -4.72 15.76 -2.08
CA THR A 93 -4.95 14.60 -2.94
C THR A 93 -5.81 14.98 -4.16
N VAL A 94 -6.89 15.74 -3.96
CA VAL A 94 -7.75 16.22 -5.05
C VAL A 94 -6.99 17.14 -6.00
N SER A 95 -6.28 18.13 -5.45
CA SER A 95 -5.48 19.06 -6.24
C SER A 95 -4.42 18.34 -7.08
N TRP A 96 -3.73 17.36 -6.48
CA TRP A 96 -2.81 16.52 -7.23
C TRP A 96 -3.52 15.76 -8.35
N PHE A 97 -4.64 15.11 -8.04
CA PHE A 97 -5.38 14.29 -8.99
C PHE A 97 -5.80 15.11 -10.22
N ASP A 98 -6.36 16.29 -10.03
CA ASP A 98 -6.84 17.16 -11.10
C ASP A 98 -5.73 17.60 -12.07
N HIS A 99 -4.47 17.62 -11.60
CA HIS A 99 -3.32 18.01 -12.40
C HIS A 99 -2.41 16.83 -12.77
N SER A 100 -2.85 15.60 -12.48
CA SER A 100 -2.02 14.41 -12.64
C SER A 100 -2.10 13.82 -14.05
N PRO A 101 -1.03 13.15 -14.51
CA PRO A 101 -1.10 12.31 -15.70
C PRO A 101 -2.17 11.22 -15.62
N LEU A 102 -2.55 10.77 -14.41
CA LEU A 102 -3.64 9.82 -14.20
C LEU A 102 -4.97 10.40 -14.65
N PHE A 103 -5.30 11.63 -14.24
CA PHE A 103 -6.52 12.30 -14.66
C PHE A 103 -6.57 12.49 -16.16
N ASN A 104 -5.47 12.95 -16.76
CA ASN A 104 -5.36 13.10 -18.21
C ASN A 104 -5.56 11.77 -18.95
N ALA A 105 -4.97 10.68 -18.44
CA ALA A 105 -5.16 9.34 -18.99
C ALA A 105 -6.64 8.91 -18.94
N LEU A 106 -7.32 9.16 -17.81
CA LEU A 106 -8.76 8.88 -17.66
C LEU A 106 -9.60 9.73 -18.63
N GLN A 107 -9.26 10.99 -18.84
CA GLN A 107 -9.93 11.84 -19.84
C GLN A 107 -9.78 11.29 -21.26
N LYS A 108 -8.60 10.79 -21.64
CA LYS A 108 -8.38 10.13 -22.94
C LYS A 108 -9.22 8.86 -23.12
N LEU A 109 -9.62 8.22 -22.03
CA LEU A 109 -10.46 6.99 -22.04
C LEU A 109 -11.96 7.28 -22.08
N LYS A 110 -12.41 8.53 -21.85
CA LYS A 110 -13.81 8.91 -21.69
C LYS A 110 -14.72 8.38 -22.83
N ASP A 111 -14.26 8.47 -24.07
CA ASP A 111 -15.04 8.07 -25.25
C ASP A 111 -14.69 6.66 -25.75
N ARG A 112 -13.98 5.87 -24.92
CA ARG A 112 -13.58 4.51 -25.26
C ARG A 112 -14.52 3.50 -24.61
N LYS A 113 -14.77 2.39 -25.30
CA LYS A 113 -15.58 1.26 -24.78
C LYS A 113 -14.75 0.42 -23.79
N VAL A 114 -14.33 1.03 -22.69
CA VAL A 114 -13.57 0.38 -21.63
C VAL A 114 -14.34 0.45 -20.32
N ARG A 115 -14.17 -0.55 -19.46
CA ARG A 115 -14.64 -0.53 -18.08
C ARG A 115 -13.47 -0.14 -17.20
N ILE A 116 -13.64 0.89 -16.38
CA ILE A 116 -12.65 1.35 -15.42
C ILE A 116 -13.15 0.99 -14.02
N ILE A 117 -12.30 0.35 -13.23
CA ILE A 117 -12.52 0.05 -11.82
C ILE A 117 -11.43 0.78 -11.05
N VAL A 118 -11.82 1.69 -10.17
CA VAL A 118 -10.92 2.40 -9.26
C VAL A 118 -11.09 1.80 -7.88
N THR A 119 -10.00 1.38 -7.28
CA THR A 119 -9.99 0.75 -5.96
C THR A 119 -8.70 1.08 -5.21
N ALA A 120 -8.61 0.68 -3.97
CA ALA A 120 -7.40 0.74 -3.15
C ALA A 120 -7.20 -0.63 -2.47
N ASP A 121 -5.97 -0.95 -2.15
CA ASP A 121 -5.60 -2.14 -1.39
C ASP A 121 -6.01 -2.02 0.09
N HIS A 122 -5.98 -0.81 0.63
CA HIS A 122 -6.44 -0.48 1.98
C HIS A 122 -6.90 0.98 2.07
N GLY A 123 -7.54 1.32 3.17
CA GLY A 123 -7.86 2.69 3.54
C GLY A 123 -6.94 3.23 4.62
N THR A 124 -7.28 4.40 5.16
CA THR A 124 -6.64 5.01 6.34
C THR A 124 -7.58 4.96 7.52
N ILE A 125 -7.04 4.73 8.71
CA ILE A 125 -7.76 4.81 9.98
C ILE A 125 -7.16 5.94 10.80
N ARG A 126 -8.00 6.82 11.31
CA ARG A 126 -7.57 7.82 12.27
C ARG A 126 -7.49 7.18 13.67
N VAL A 127 -6.30 7.17 14.24
CA VAL A 127 -6.07 6.63 15.59
C VAL A 127 -6.03 7.75 16.61
N GLY A 128 -6.63 7.54 17.78
CA GLY A 128 -6.72 8.52 18.87
C GLY A 128 -5.64 8.32 19.93
N SER A 129 -5.15 7.09 20.11
CA SER A 129 -4.23 6.74 21.20
C SER A 129 -3.06 5.90 20.67
N ALA A 130 -1.88 6.11 21.23
CA ALA A 130 -0.69 5.35 20.90
C ALA A 130 -0.34 4.38 22.04
N ALA A 131 -0.27 3.09 21.75
CA ALA A 131 0.29 2.11 22.67
C ALA A 131 1.82 2.12 22.59
N LYS A 132 2.49 2.35 23.73
CA LYS A 132 3.96 2.32 23.77
C LYS A 132 4.46 0.90 23.88
N VAL A 133 5.33 0.51 22.95
CA VAL A 133 6.00 -0.78 22.93
C VAL A 133 7.49 -0.57 22.95
N VAL A 134 8.17 -1.27 23.85
CA VAL A 134 9.64 -1.31 23.92
C VAL A 134 10.08 -2.71 23.51
N GLY A 135 10.97 -2.79 22.56
CA GLY A 135 11.56 -4.04 22.07
C GLY A 135 13.04 -3.92 21.80
N ASP A 136 13.65 -4.99 21.34
CA ASP A 136 15.05 -4.99 20.93
C ASP A 136 15.23 -4.30 19.54
N LYS A 137 16.48 -4.19 19.10
CA LYS A 137 16.84 -3.56 17.81
C LYS A 137 16.25 -4.26 16.59
N ASN A 138 15.79 -5.50 16.73
CA ASN A 138 15.19 -6.29 15.65
C ASN A 138 13.64 -6.21 15.67
N THR A 139 13.07 -5.39 16.55
CA THR A 139 11.63 -5.16 16.59
C THR A 139 11.22 -4.35 15.37
N THR A 140 10.14 -4.77 14.70
CA THR A 140 9.63 -4.08 13.51
C THR A 140 9.26 -2.62 13.82
N THR A 141 9.45 -1.75 12.84
CA THR A 141 9.09 -0.32 12.93
C THR A 141 7.63 -0.04 12.61
N ASN A 142 6.88 -1.04 12.11
CA ASN A 142 5.47 -0.88 11.75
C ASN A 142 4.65 -0.25 12.88
N LEU A 143 3.72 0.65 12.54
CA LEU A 143 2.92 1.40 13.52
C LEU A 143 1.67 0.65 13.99
N ARG A 144 1.17 -0.32 13.22
CA ARG A 144 -0.06 -1.07 13.55
C ARG A 144 0.20 -2.33 14.36
N TYR A 145 1.36 -2.91 14.19
CA TYR A 145 1.79 -4.10 14.91
C TYR A 145 3.29 -4.05 15.18
N LYS A 146 3.72 -4.82 16.15
CA LYS A 146 5.13 -5.07 16.38
C LYS A 146 5.37 -6.57 16.42
N THR A 147 6.49 -7.00 15.86
CA THR A 147 7.01 -8.35 16.07
C THR A 147 8.43 -8.27 16.56
N GLY A 148 8.76 -9.13 17.50
CA GLY A 148 10.07 -9.15 18.17
C GLY A 148 10.14 -10.25 19.22
N ARG A 149 11.31 -10.41 19.86
CA ARG A 149 11.56 -11.47 20.84
C ARG A 149 11.16 -11.09 22.26
N SER A 150 11.39 -9.85 22.63
CA SER A 150 11.22 -9.38 24.02
C SER A 150 10.47 -8.07 24.00
N LEU A 151 9.17 -8.15 23.74
CA LEU A 151 8.31 -6.99 23.68
C LEU A 151 7.78 -6.64 25.07
N ASN A 152 7.98 -5.41 25.51
CA ASN A 152 7.43 -4.88 26.74
C ASN A 152 6.37 -3.82 26.43
N TYR A 153 5.17 -4.01 26.94
CA TYR A 153 3.97 -3.25 26.61
C TYR A 153 2.93 -3.35 27.72
N ASN A 154 1.93 -2.49 27.69
CA ASN A 154 0.77 -2.61 28.55
C ASN A 154 -0.23 -3.65 27.95
N PRO A 155 -0.50 -4.78 28.63
CA PRO A 155 -1.39 -5.83 28.12
C PRO A 155 -2.84 -5.39 27.90
N LYS A 156 -3.26 -4.27 28.50
CA LYS A 156 -4.60 -3.74 28.31
C LYS A 156 -4.77 -3.06 26.96
N GLU A 157 -3.70 -2.49 26.40
CA GLU A 157 -3.70 -1.73 25.17
C GLU A 157 -3.42 -2.57 23.92
N VAL A 158 -2.94 -3.80 24.09
CA VAL A 158 -2.53 -4.64 22.95
C VAL A 158 -3.11 -6.04 23.03
N MET A 159 -3.26 -6.67 21.86
CA MET A 159 -3.52 -8.09 21.70
C MET A 159 -2.21 -8.77 21.32
N GLU A 160 -1.79 -9.76 22.14
CA GLU A 160 -0.59 -10.54 21.88
C GLU A 160 -0.91 -11.87 21.23
N ILE A 161 -0.12 -12.23 20.22
CA ILE A 161 -0.08 -13.56 19.61
C ILE A 161 1.31 -14.16 19.87
N LYS A 162 1.40 -15.02 20.90
CA LYS A 162 2.65 -15.66 21.32
C LYS A 162 3.15 -16.71 20.34
N LYS A 163 2.23 -17.39 19.67
CA LYS A 163 2.53 -18.39 18.63
C LYS A 163 1.99 -17.91 17.31
N PRO A 164 2.84 -17.34 16.46
CA PRO A 164 2.42 -16.82 15.15
C PRO A 164 1.66 -17.82 14.29
N SER A 165 2.01 -19.12 14.39
CA SER A 165 1.32 -20.22 13.69
C SER A 165 -0.17 -20.32 14.02
N ASP A 166 -0.58 -19.98 15.23
CA ASP A 166 -1.98 -20.08 15.66
C ASP A 166 -2.88 -19.06 14.94
N ALA A 167 -2.27 -17.99 14.43
CA ALA A 167 -2.93 -16.96 13.62
C ALA A 167 -2.46 -16.97 12.16
N MET A 168 -1.82 -18.03 11.69
CA MET A 168 -1.28 -18.14 10.34
C MET A 168 -0.32 -16.99 9.95
N LEU A 169 0.36 -16.42 10.95
CA LEU A 169 1.35 -15.36 10.74
C LEU A 169 2.73 -15.94 10.47
N PRO A 170 3.59 -15.24 9.70
CA PRO A 170 4.95 -15.67 9.48
C PRO A 170 5.75 -15.66 10.77
N GLN A 171 6.63 -16.62 10.92
CA GLN A 171 7.52 -16.74 12.09
C GLN A 171 8.97 -16.58 11.65
N SER A 172 9.58 -15.45 11.96
CA SER A 172 10.98 -15.15 11.62
C SER A 172 11.97 -15.90 12.51
N ASN A 173 11.59 -16.22 13.76
CA ASN A 173 12.36 -17.05 14.68
C ASN A 173 11.44 -17.68 15.74
N ILE A 174 11.96 -18.70 16.47
CA ILE A 174 11.18 -19.52 17.42
C ILE A 174 10.57 -18.69 18.58
N SER A 175 11.20 -17.59 18.96
CA SER A 175 10.79 -16.76 20.10
C SER A 175 10.09 -15.45 19.71
N SER A 176 9.76 -15.25 18.43
CA SER A 176 9.01 -14.06 17.98
C SER A 176 7.55 -14.17 18.40
N SER A 177 7.03 -13.09 18.96
CA SER A 177 5.60 -12.85 19.13
C SER A 177 5.15 -11.64 18.31
N TYR A 178 3.84 -11.55 18.08
CA TYR A 178 3.19 -10.41 17.48
C TYR A 178 2.32 -9.71 18.51
N ILE A 179 2.30 -8.40 18.44
CA ILE A 179 1.35 -7.58 19.19
C ILE A 179 0.64 -6.63 18.22
N PHE A 180 -0.64 -6.42 18.46
CA PHE A 180 -1.50 -5.51 17.71
C PHE A 180 -2.16 -4.55 18.69
N ALA A 181 -2.37 -3.29 18.30
CA ALA A 181 -3.18 -2.37 19.08
C ALA A 181 -4.63 -2.91 19.16
N LYS A 182 -5.28 -2.75 20.33
CA LYS A 182 -6.66 -3.19 20.54
C LYS A 182 -7.68 -2.15 20.12
N GLU A 183 -7.33 -0.89 20.28
CA GLU A 183 -8.24 0.25 20.10
C GLU A 183 -7.56 1.30 19.23
N ASP A 184 -8.36 2.11 18.60
CA ASP A 184 -7.96 3.22 17.74
C ASP A 184 -7.58 4.47 18.55
#